data_3fcdb7f783e269dff180854905299dc4
#
_entry.id   3fcdb7f783e269dff180854905299dc4
#
_cell.length_a   1.000
_cell.length_b   1.000
_cell.length_c   1.000
_cell.angle_alpha   90.00
_cell.angle_beta   90.00
_cell.angle_gamma   90.00
#
_symmetry.space_group_name_H-M   'P 1'
#
loop_
_entity.id
_entity.type
_entity.pdbx_description
1 polymer ?
#
loop_
_entity_poly.entity_id
_entity_poly.type
_entity_poly.pdbx_seq_one_letter_code
_entity_poly.pdbx_strand_id
1 'polypeptide(L)'
;MVKNRRANAVLFGFDFQRNAAIILMLERIKELRSVRLEGNEEDIELTLENGKKILAQAKAVEKSSSDFSHVRENLKKALISLSEGAQRVDAQELIFITNSPNPFNDEASRSVFGGLPTQRSFSSLPPSAQVTVQKYLGNIEHPLDSEKFTVQVFPFETDNEAERYKAVTQAMNDFIGSLNVNVSYGLGKWLLQVWRDEIFINGAKKDASIQLRKKDIIWPILVYETDINREVTPKS
;
A
#
# COMPACT_ATOMS: atom_id res chain seq x y z
N MET A 1 -4.85 -31.10 -12.80
CA MET A 1 -5.15 -30.20 -11.64
C MET A 1 -4.20 -29.00 -11.54
N VAL A 2 -3.92 -28.28 -12.64
CA VAL A 2 -2.96 -27.14 -12.64
C VAL A 2 -3.66 -25.77 -12.66
N LYS A 3 -5.00 -25.71 -12.87
CA LYS A 3 -5.72 -24.44 -13.09
C LYS A 3 -6.04 -23.62 -11.83
N ASN A 4 -6.07 -24.19 -10.63
CA ASN A 4 -6.49 -23.47 -9.40
C ASN A 4 -5.41 -22.57 -8.78
N ARG A 5 -4.12 -22.84 -9.00
CA ARG A 5 -3.04 -22.06 -8.38
C ARG A 5 -2.92 -20.63 -8.94
N ARG A 6 -3.23 -20.42 -10.22
CA ARG A 6 -3.13 -19.09 -10.85
C ARG A 6 -4.19 -18.11 -10.35
N ALA A 7 -5.42 -18.58 -10.14
CA ALA A 7 -6.50 -17.74 -9.65
C ALA A 7 -6.24 -17.29 -8.20
N ASN A 8 -5.72 -18.17 -7.34
CA ASN A 8 -5.39 -17.84 -5.95
C ASN A 8 -4.26 -16.81 -5.87
N ALA A 9 -3.21 -16.94 -6.69
CA ALA A 9 -2.10 -15.96 -6.74
C ALA A 9 -2.58 -14.57 -7.15
N VAL A 10 -3.46 -14.47 -8.14
CA VAL A 10 -4.04 -13.20 -8.59
C VAL A 10 -4.88 -12.56 -7.49
N LEU A 11 -5.77 -13.36 -6.85
CA LEU A 11 -6.59 -12.87 -5.74
C LEU A 11 -5.75 -12.43 -4.54
N PHE A 12 -4.71 -13.16 -4.23
CA PHE A 12 -3.76 -12.82 -3.16
C PHE A 12 -3.03 -11.50 -3.46
N GLY A 13 -2.51 -11.35 -4.69
CA GLY A 13 -1.86 -10.12 -5.12
C GLY A 13 -2.78 -8.91 -5.05
N PHE A 14 -4.02 -9.07 -5.49
CA PHE A 14 -5.01 -8.00 -5.45
C PHE A 14 -5.44 -7.65 -4.02
N ASP A 15 -5.58 -8.65 -3.13
CA ASP A 15 -5.85 -8.40 -1.71
C ASP A 15 -4.68 -7.66 -1.04
N PHE A 16 -3.44 -8.00 -1.39
CA PHE A 16 -2.25 -7.26 -0.96
C PHE A 16 -2.29 -5.80 -1.40
N GLN A 17 -2.57 -5.52 -2.67
CA GLN A 17 -2.69 -4.16 -3.20
C GLN A 17 -3.73 -3.33 -2.45
N ARG A 18 -4.91 -3.92 -2.13
CA ARG A 18 -5.95 -3.23 -1.34
C ARG A 18 -5.46 -2.84 0.05
N ASN A 19 -4.78 -3.76 0.74
CA ASN A 19 -4.25 -3.50 2.08
C ASN A 19 -3.12 -2.46 2.01
N ALA A 20 -2.26 -2.51 1.00
CA ALA A 20 -1.22 -1.52 0.76
C ALA A 20 -1.82 -0.12 0.52
N ALA A 21 -2.87 -0.03 -0.29
CA ALA A 21 -3.57 1.23 -0.54
C ALA A 21 -4.16 1.84 0.74
N ILE A 22 -4.74 1.01 1.64
CA ILE A 22 -5.25 1.48 2.93
C ILE A 22 -4.12 1.98 3.83
N ILE A 23 -3.01 1.25 3.92
CA ILE A 23 -1.87 1.66 4.73
C ILE A 23 -1.34 3.02 4.23
N LEU A 24 -1.04 3.15 2.94
CA LEU A 24 -0.57 4.41 2.35
C LEU A 24 -1.58 5.56 2.55
N MET A 25 -2.86 5.29 2.35
CA MET A 25 -3.94 6.26 2.56
C MET A 25 -3.93 6.80 3.98
N LEU A 26 -3.78 5.94 4.98
CA LEU A 26 -3.75 6.33 6.39
C LEU A 26 -2.46 7.05 6.77
N GLU A 27 -1.31 6.59 6.29
CA GLU A 27 -0.01 7.24 6.51
C GLU A 27 0.03 8.67 5.94
N ARG A 28 -0.69 8.93 4.85
CA ARG A 28 -0.73 10.22 4.14
C ARG A 28 -2.03 11.00 4.35
N ILE A 29 -2.89 10.60 5.26
CA ILE A 29 -4.26 11.15 5.40
C ILE A 29 -4.29 12.67 5.58
N LYS A 30 -3.28 13.26 6.23
CA LYS A 30 -3.20 14.70 6.48
C LYS A 30 -3.04 15.49 5.18
N GLU A 31 -2.23 15.01 4.25
CA GLU A 31 -1.92 15.64 2.96
C GLU A 31 -2.69 15.02 1.78
N LEU A 32 -3.46 13.96 2.03
CA LEU A 32 -4.20 13.25 1.02
C LEU A 32 -5.38 14.08 0.50
N ARG A 33 -5.52 14.16 -0.82
CA ARG A 33 -6.71 14.63 -1.53
C ARG A 33 -7.59 13.47 -1.97
N SER A 34 -6.98 12.45 -2.58
CA SER A 34 -7.69 11.26 -3.08
C SER A 34 -6.75 10.06 -3.26
N VAL A 35 -7.35 8.86 -3.28
CA VAL A 35 -6.66 7.60 -3.58
C VAL A 35 -7.39 6.86 -4.70
N ARG A 36 -6.63 6.15 -5.52
CA ARG A 36 -7.11 5.26 -6.58
C ARG A 36 -6.32 3.97 -6.57
N LEU A 37 -7.01 2.83 -6.59
CA LEU A 37 -6.45 1.52 -6.89
C LEU A 37 -6.61 1.26 -8.39
N GLU A 38 -5.63 0.57 -9.02
CA GLU A 38 -5.63 0.35 -10.46
C GLU A 38 -5.85 1.67 -11.23
N GLY A 39 -4.93 2.60 -10.98
CA GLY A 39 -4.92 3.90 -11.64
C GLY A 39 -4.49 3.82 -13.11
N ASN A 40 -4.30 4.98 -13.74
CA ASN A 40 -3.78 5.04 -15.10
C ASN A 40 -2.27 4.81 -15.16
N GLU A 41 -1.57 5.13 -14.08
CA GLU A 41 -0.12 5.16 -14.03
C GLU A 41 0.47 4.01 -13.23
N GLU A 42 -0.22 3.60 -12.13
CA GLU A 42 0.29 2.58 -11.21
C GLU A 42 -0.81 1.81 -10.47
N ASP A 43 -0.43 0.68 -9.83
CA ASP A 43 -1.32 -0.14 -9.02
C ASP A 43 -2.04 0.70 -7.95
N ILE A 44 -1.34 1.67 -7.33
CA ILE A 44 -1.89 2.57 -6.31
C ILE A 44 -1.44 4.00 -6.62
N GLU A 45 -2.38 4.92 -6.75
CA GLU A 45 -2.14 6.34 -6.94
C GLU A 45 -2.75 7.15 -5.80
N LEU A 46 -1.94 7.97 -5.12
CA LEU A 46 -2.44 9.00 -4.22
C LEU A 46 -2.26 10.36 -4.88
N THR A 47 -3.28 11.20 -4.85
CA THR A 47 -3.17 12.61 -5.19
C THR A 47 -3.13 13.40 -3.88
N LEU A 48 -2.16 14.28 -3.74
CA LEU A 48 -1.95 15.11 -2.57
C LEU A 48 -2.65 16.46 -2.73
N GLU A 49 -2.86 17.19 -1.62
CA GLU A 49 -3.49 18.52 -1.63
C GLU A 49 -2.67 19.55 -2.45
N ASN A 50 -1.35 19.37 -2.54
CA ASN A 50 -0.48 20.20 -3.38
C ASN A 50 -0.54 19.88 -4.88
N GLY A 51 -1.37 18.91 -5.28
CA GLY A 51 -1.54 18.46 -6.67
C GLY A 51 -0.52 17.42 -7.13
N LYS A 52 0.55 17.15 -6.38
CA LYS A 52 1.51 16.10 -6.71
C LYS A 52 0.93 14.72 -6.43
N LYS A 53 1.56 13.70 -7.02
CA LYS A 53 1.16 12.31 -6.82
C LYS A 53 2.19 11.50 -6.05
N ILE A 54 1.73 10.49 -5.34
CA ILE A 54 2.51 9.33 -4.90
C ILE A 54 2.07 8.16 -5.77
N LEU A 55 3.02 7.51 -6.42
CA LEU A 55 2.79 6.32 -7.23
C LEU A 55 3.38 5.11 -6.50
N ALA A 56 2.61 4.02 -6.39
CA ALA A 56 3.10 2.84 -5.74
C ALA A 56 2.78 1.57 -6.54
N GLN A 57 3.83 0.76 -6.74
CA GLN A 57 3.75 -0.55 -7.36
C GLN A 57 3.84 -1.63 -6.28
N ALA A 58 2.79 -2.44 -6.15
CA ALA A 58 2.68 -3.46 -5.12
C ALA A 58 2.88 -4.87 -5.69
N LYS A 59 3.85 -5.63 -5.15
CA LYS A 59 4.16 -6.99 -5.58
C LYS A 59 4.22 -7.94 -4.38
N ALA A 60 3.23 -8.83 -4.27
CA ALA A 60 3.18 -9.86 -3.24
C ALA A 60 3.85 -11.16 -3.70
N VAL A 61 4.43 -11.86 -2.73
CA VAL A 61 4.97 -13.22 -2.86
C VAL A 61 4.18 -14.15 -1.95
N GLU A 62 3.61 -15.23 -2.49
CA GLU A 62 2.75 -16.15 -1.72
C GLU A 62 3.48 -16.78 -0.52
N LYS A 63 4.77 -17.11 -0.68
CA LYS A 63 5.63 -17.68 0.35
C LYS A 63 6.74 -16.70 0.72
N SER A 64 6.35 -15.53 1.21
CA SER A 64 7.26 -14.41 1.44
C SER A 64 8.42 -14.71 2.39
N SER A 65 8.23 -15.60 3.35
CA SER A 65 9.26 -15.97 4.34
C SER A 65 10.33 -16.95 3.80
N SER A 66 10.07 -17.65 2.69
CA SER A 66 10.92 -18.74 2.20
C SER A 66 11.25 -18.68 0.70
N ASP A 67 10.44 -18.01 -0.12
CA ASP A 67 10.67 -17.91 -1.56
C ASP A 67 11.14 -16.51 -1.96
N PHE A 68 12.45 -16.41 -2.24
CA PHE A 68 13.09 -15.18 -2.72
C PHE A 68 13.47 -15.26 -4.20
N SER A 69 13.01 -16.28 -4.93
CA SER A 69 13.43 -16.54 -6.32
C SER A 69 13.04 -15.40 -7.28
N HIS A 70 11.90 -14.77 -7.05
CA HIS A 70 11.34 -13.75 -7.93
C HIS A 70 11.44 -12.31 -7.40
N VAL A 71 12.01 -12.08 -6.22
CA VAL A 71 12.01 -10.74 -5.58
C VAL A 71 12.77 -9.71 -6.42
N ARG A 72 13.91 -10.08 -7.02
CA ARG A 72 14.69 -9.17 -7.88
C ARG A 72 13.98 -8.87 -9.20
N GLU A 73 13.26 -9.84 -9.75
CA GLU A 73 12.45 -9.63 -10.95
C GLU A 73 11.26 -8.70 -10.65
N ASN A 74 10.61 -8.89 -9.51
CA ASN A 74 9.53 -8.01 -9.03
C ASN A 74 10.03 -6.57 -8.84
N LEU A 75 11.18 -6.38 -8.20
CA LEU A 75 11.82 -5.08 -8.06
C LEU A 75 12.11 -4.44 -9.42
N LYS A 76 12.70 -5.20 -10.34
CA LYS A 76 13.01 -4.70 -11.70
C LYS A 76 11.74 -4.25 -12.43
N LYS A 77 10.69 -5.05 -12.40
CA LYS A 77 9.39 -4.70 -13.01
C LYS A 77 8.78 -3.45 -12.36
N ALA A 78 8.87 -3.34 -11.04
CA ALA A 78 8.37 -2.17 -10.32
C ALA A 78 9.14 -0.90 -10.71
N LEU A 79 10.47 -0.96 -10.81
CA LEU A 79 11.29 0.18 -11.23
C LEU A 79 10.96 0.64 -12.67
N ILE A 80 10.69 -0.31 -13.59
CA ILE A 80 10.25 0.02 -14.96
C ILE A 80 8.90 0.73 -14.92
N SER A 81 7.90 0.14 -14.28
CA SER A 81 6.55 0.69 -14.21
C SER A 81 6.53 2.08 -13.56
N LEU A 82 7.17 2.22 -12.38
CA LEU A 82 7.30 3.51 -11.68
C LEU A 82 8.04 4.56 -12.51
N SER A 83 9.03 4.16 -13.31
CA SER A 83 9.73 5.09 -14.21
C SER A 83 8.79 5.57 -15.32
N GLU A 84 8.00 4.70 -15.92
CA GLU A 84 6.99 5.03 -16.92
C GLU A 84 5.91 5.96 -16.35
N GLY A 85 5.39 5.66 -15.16
CA GLY A 85 4.41 6.50 -14.47
C GLY A 85 4.96 7.89 -14.16
N ALA A 86 6.20 7.97 -13.68
CA ALA A 86 6.87 9.24 -13.35
C ALA A 86 7.08 10.18 -14.55
N GLN A 87 7.07 9.65 -15.80
CA GLN A 87 7.13 10.49 -17.01
C GLN A 87 5.82 11.21 -17.30
N ARG A 88 4.70 10.71 -16.79
CA ARG A 88 3.36 11.20 -17.12
C ARG A 88 2.80 12.15 -16.08
N VAL A 89 3.31 12.10 -14.83
CA VAL A 89 2.80 12.90 -13.73
C VAL A 89 3.92 13.47 -12.86
N ASP A 90 3.67 14.60 -12.17
CA ASP A 90 4.59 15.14 -11.15
C ASP A 90 4.51 14.28 -9.88
N ALA A 91 5.32 13.22 -9.84
CA ALA A 91 5.41 12.35 -8.70
C ALA A 91 6.32 12.96 -7.62
N GLN A 92 5.79 13.03 -6.39
CA GLN A 92 6.54 13.43 -5.20
C GLN A 92 7.31 12.24 -4.61
N GLU A 93 6.71 11.05 -4.66
CA GLU A 93 7.28 9.81 -4.15
C GLU A 93 6.90 8.63 -5.05
N LEU A 94 7.82 7.67 -5.18
CA LEU A 94 7.69 6.48 -6.02
C LEU A 94 7.99 5.26 -5.14
N ILE A 95 6.97 4.44 -4.85
CA ILE A 95 7.07 3.42 -3.81
C ILE A 95 7.00 2.02 -4.41
N PHE A 96 8.00 1.20 -4.14
CA PHE A 96 7.91 -0.24 -4.32
C PHE A 96 7.43 -0.88 -3.02
N ILE A 97 6.27 -1.55 -3.05
CA ILE A 97 5.68 -2.21 -1.90
C ILE A 97 5.73 -3.72 -2.08
N THR A 98 6.20 -4.44 -1.06
CA THR A 98 6.22 -5.90 -1.07
C THR A 98 6.02 -6.48 0.32
N ASN A 99 5.59 -7.76 0.38
CA ASN A 99 5.56 -8.52 1.62
C ASN A 99 6.84 -9.35 1.84
N SER A 100 7.79 -9.31 0.90
CA SER A 100 9.04 -10.03 1.05
C SER A 100 9.94 -9.36 2.09
N PRO A 101 10.36 -10.06 3.15
CA PRO A 101 11.29 -9.52 4.16
C PRO A 101 12.72 -9.38 3.62
N ASN A 102 12.97 -9.77 2.38
CA ASN A 102 14.25 -9.61 1.71
C ASN A 102 14.06 -9.13 0.25
N PRO A 103 13.61 -7.87 0.04
CA PRO A 103 13.20 -7.37 -1.26
C PRO A 103 14.34 -7.29 -2.29
N PHE A 104 15.60 -7.35 -1.87
CA PHE A 104 16.77 -7.30 -2.73
C PHE A 104 17.49 -8.65 -2.85
N ASN A 105 17.04 -9.66 -2.11
CA ASN A 105 17.68 -10.98 -2.01
C ASN A 105 19.17 -10.88 -1.63
N ASP A 106 19.45 -10.15 -0.56
CA ASP A 106 20.78 -10.01 0.06
C ASP A 106 20.67 -9.93 1.59
N GLU A 107 21.77 -10.22 2.30
CA GLU A 107 21.79 -10.32 3.77
C GLU A 107 21.58 -8.95 4.44
N ALA A 108 22.15 -7.89 3.90
CA ALA A 108 22.00 -6.54 4.44
C ALA A 108 20.55 -6.06 4.37
N SER A 109 19.86 -6.32 3.27
CA SER A 109 18.44 -6.03 3.11
C SER A 109 17.57 -6.86 4.04
N ARG A 110 17.90 -8.16 4.21
CA ARG A 110 17.18 -9.03 5.14
C ARG A 110 17.25 -8.52 6.58
N SER A 111 18.39 -7.99 7.00
CA SER A 111 18.55 -7.42 8.35
C SER A 111 17.72 -6.16 8.57
N VAL A 112 17.50 -5.37 7.51
CA VAL A 112 16.72 -4.11 7.57
C VAL A 112 15.21 -4.36 7.47
N PHE A 113 14.77 -5.29 6.63
CA PHE A 113 13.36 -5.51 6.31
C PHE A 113 12.77 -6.78 6.95
N GLY A 114 13.58 -7.61 7.59
CA GLY A 114 13.17 -8.92 8.12
C GLY A 114 12.34 -8.91 9.40
N GLY A 115 11.90 -7.74 9.86
CA GLY A 115 11.20 -7.60 11.14
C GLY A 115 9.80 -6.99 11.01
N LEU A 116 9.60 -5.85 11.64
CA LEU A 116 8.34 -5.09 11.63
C LEU A 116 8.12 -4.39 10.28
N PRO A 117 6.89 -3.94 9.98
CA PRO A 117 6.63 -3.09 8.83
C PRO A 117 7.66 -1.96 8.73
N THR A 118 8.29 -1.83 7.59
CA THR A 118 9.45 -0.96 7.42
C THR A 118 9.38 -0.23 6.09
N GLN A 119 9.64 1.08 6.14
CA GLN A 119 9.80 1.93 4.96
C GLN A 119 11.21 2.52 4.93
N ARG A 120 11.85 2.55 3.76
CA ARG A 120 13.19 3.09 3.55
C ARG A 120 13.25 3.87 2.24
N SER A 121 13.65 5.14 2.32
CA SER A 121 14.02 5.92 1.14
C SER A 121 15.30 5.35 0.51
N PHE A 122 15.54 5.64 -0.76
CA PHE A 122 16.73 5.18 -1.50
C PHE A 122 18.03 5.46 -0.72
N SER A 123 18.20 6.68 -0.21
CA SER A 123 19.39 7.10 0.55
C SER A 123 19.60 6.34 1.86
N SER A 124 18.54 5.76 2.43
CA SER A 124 18.58 4.95 3.66
C SER A 124 18.62 3.45 3.44
N LEU A 125 18.65 3.00 2.17
CA LEU A 125 18.86 1.59 1.83
C LEU A 125 20.30 1.15 2.11
N PRO A 126 20.54 -0.14 2.40
CA PRO A 126 21.89 -0.69 2.43
C PRO A 126 22.66 -0.42 1.13
N PRO A 127 23.99 -0.23 1.17
CA PRO A 127 24.78 0.06 -0.04
C PRO A 127 24.61 -0.99 -1.16
N SER A 128 24.50 -2.27 -0.83
CA SER A 128 24.22 -3.34 -1.81
C SER A 128 22.88 -3.18 -2.52
N ALA A 129 21.86 -2.75 -1.78
CA ALA A 129 20.53 -2.46 -2.32
C ALA A 129 20.55 -1.22 -3.22
N GLN A 130 21.22 -0.14 -2.82
CA GLN A 130 21.40 1.06 -3.65
C GLN A 130 22.08 0.71 -4.98
N VAL A 131 23.18 -0.06 -4.94
CA VAL A 131 23.87 -0.54 -6.15
C VAL A 131 22.93 -1.36 -7.05
N THR A 132 22.10 -2.22 -6.47
CA THR A 132 21.13 -3.01 -7.22
C THR A 132 20.08 -2.13 -7.91
N VAL A 133 19.52 -1.14 -7.21
CA VAL A 133 18.57 -0.18 -7.77
C VAL A 133 19.22 0.60 -8.92
N GLN A 134 20.39 1.18 -8.69
CA GLN A 134 21.11 1.97 -9.71
C GLN A 134 21.43 1.14 -10.95
N LYS A 135 21.85 -0.14 -10.77
CA LYS A 135 22.07 -1.05 -11.88
C LYS A 135 20.82 -1.29 -12.71
N TYR A 136 19.66 -1.41 -12.10
CA TYR A 136 18.41 -1.61 -12.84
C TYR A 136 17.96 -0.32 -13.52
N LEU A 137 18.05 0.82 -12.85
CA LEU A 137 17.74 2.13 -13.43
C LEU A 137 18.62 2.47 -14.64
N GLY A 138 19.90 2.11 -14.59
CA GLY A 138 20.83 2.31 -15.71
C GLY A 138 20.48 1.54 -17.00
N ASN A 139 19.51 0.61 -16.96
CA ASN A 139 19.00 -0.10 -18.12
C ASN A 139 17.63 0.41 -18.59
N ILE A 140 17.09 1.47 -17.97
CA ILE A 140 15.81 2.10 -18.33
C ILE A 140 16.11 3.38 -19.11
N GLU A 141 15.46 3.57 -20.24
CA GLU A 141 15.69 4.73 -21.13
C GLU A 141 15.39 6.06 -20.42
N HIS A 142 14.30 6.10 -19.67
CA HIS A 142 13.90 7.27 -18.87
C HIS A 142 13.73 6.83 -17.41
N PRO A 143 14.82 6.68 -16.65
CA PRO A 143 14.75 6.17 -15.28
C PRO A 143 14.09 7.19 -14.33
N LEU A 144 13.39 6.69 -13.35
CA LEU A 144 12.90 7.50 -12.24
C LEU A 144 14.07 8.18 -11.49
N ASP A 145 13.75 9.29 -10.82
CA ASP A 145 14.67 9.93 -9.87
C ASP A 145 14.78 9.05 -8.61
N SER A 146 15.97 8.49 -8.37
CA SER A 146 16.21 7.61 -7.24
C SER A 146 15.99 8.28 -5.88
N GLU A 147 16.15 9.61 -5.77
CA GLU A 147 15.88 10.33 -4.51
C GLU A 147 14.39 10.33 -4.13
N LYS A 148 13.51 10.10 -5.09
CA LYS A 148 12.07 9.93 -4.85
C LYS A 148 11.67 8.47 -4.59
N PHE A 149 12.60 7.52 -4.74
CA PHE A 149 12.32 6.10 -4.62
C PHE A 149 12.34 5.62 -3.17
N THR A 150 11.30 4.89 -2.81
CA THR A 150 11.11 4.31 -1.47
C THR A 150 10.75 2.83 -1.60
N VAL A 151 11.23 2.03 -0.68
CA VAL A 151 10.82 0.63 -0.52
C VAL A 151 10.04 0.49 0.78
N GLN A 152 8.83 -0.07 0.69
CA GLN A 152 7.98 -0.38 1.83
C GLN A 152 7.74 -1.88 1.91
N VAL A 153 7.99 -2.45 3.07
CA VAL A 153 7.77 -3.88 3.34
C VAL A 153 6.84 -4.02 4.54
N PHE A 154 5.82 -4.84 4.41
CA PHE A 154 5.00 -5.27 5.54
C PHE A 154 4.57 -6.73 5.39
N PRO A 155 4.44 -7.48 6.52
CA PRO A 155 4.01 -8.87 6.51
C PRO A 155 2.63 -9.03 5.88
N PHE A 156 2.49 -10.03 5.02
CA PHE A 156 1.22 -10.41 4.40
C PHE A 156 1.30 -11.87 3.99
N GLU A 157 0.67 -12.76 4.75
CA GLU A 157 0.82 -14.21 4.61
C GLU A 157 -0.39 -14.85 3.93
N THR A 158 -0.14 -15.94 3.18
CA THR A 158 -1.19 -16.65 2.43
C THR A 158 -2.09 -17.46 3.35
N ASP A 159 -1.50 -18.23 4.26
CA ASP A 159 -2.18 -19.28 5.00
C ASP A 159 -2.56 -18.88 6.44
N ASN A 160 -2.22 -17.67 6.87
CA ASN A 160 -2.56 -17.15 8.19
C ASN A 160 -3.29 -15.79 8.07
N GLU A 161 -4.60 -15.81 8.23
CA GLU A 161 -5.43 -14.61 8.10
C GLU A 161 -5.10 -13.54 9.16
N ALA A 162 -4.76 -13.93 10.38
CA ALA A 162 -4.40 -13.00 11.43
C ALA A 162 -3.10 -12.25 11.11
N GLU A 163 -2.09 -12.94 10.61
CA GLU A 163 -0.84 -12.32 10.16
C GLU A 163 -1.03 -11.52 8.86
N ARG A 164 -1.91 -12.00 7.97
CA ARG A 164 -2.23 -11.31 6.71
C ARG A 164 -2.70 -9.87 6.94
N TYR A 165 -3.60 -9.66 7.89
CA TYR A 165 -4.20 -8.35 8.12
C TYR A 165 -3.57 -7.56 9.27
N LYS A 166 -2.54 -8.09 9.91
CA LYS A 166 -1.89 -7.48 11.07
C LYS A 166 -1.38 -6.06 10.77
N ALA A 167 -0.67 -5.88 9.68
CA ALA A 167 -0.08 -4.58 9.33
C ALA A 167 -1.16 -3.52 9.08
N VAL A 168 -2.19 -3.84 8.31
CA VAL A 168 -3.28 -2.89 8.02
C VAL A 168 -4.13 -2.61 9.27
N THR A 169 -4.34 -3.61 10.13
CA THR A 169 -5.04 -3.43 11.41
C THR A 169 -4.25 -2.53 12.34
N GLN A 170 -2.92 -2.68 12.40
CA GLN A 170 -2.07 -1.80 13.19
C GLN A 170 -2.12 -0.36 12.67
N ALA A 171 -1.94 -0.15 11.36
CA ALA A 171 -2.04 1.19 10.75
C ALA A 171 -3.39 1.86 11.04
N MET A 172 -4.46 1.08 11.03
CA MET A 172 -5.79 1.57 11.37
C MET A 172 -5.93 1.93 12.85
N ASN A 173 -5.43 1.10 13.76
CA ASN A 173 -5.47 1.39 15.20
C ASN A 173 -4.66 2.65 15.53
N ASP A 174 -3.50 2.82 14.90
CA ASP A 174 -2.67 4.02 15.06
C ASP A 174 -3.41 5.28 14.54
N PHE A 175 -4.07 5.16 13.39
CA PHE A 175 -4.90 6.24 12.85
C PHE A 175 -6.06 6.60 13.79
N ILE A 176 -6.85 5.62 14.23
CA ILE A 176 -7.97 5.82 15.14
C ILE A 176 -7.48 6.45 16.45
N GLY A 177 -6.38 5.93 17.02
CA GLY A 177 -5.76 6.49 18.23
C GLY A 177 -5.32 7.95 18.04
N SER A 178 -4.96 8.36 16.82
CA SER A 178 -4.57 9.75 16.52
C SER A 178 -5.74 10.74 16.46
N LEU A 179 -6.98 10.26 16.37
CA LEU A 179 -8.17 11.12 16.26
C LEU A 179 -8.57 11.79 17.57
N ASN A 180 -8.02 11.37 18.72
CA ASN A 180 -8.38 11.87 20.06
C ASN A 180 -9.89 11.83 20.36
N VAL A 181 -10.61 10.84 19.83
CA VAL A 181 -12.03 10.62 20.08
C VAL A 181 -12.25 9.33 20.84
N ASN A 182 -13.31 9.28 21.66
CA ASN A 182 -13.73 8.04 22.30
C ASN A 182 -14.33 7.12 21.24
N VAL A 183 -13.56 6.16 20.80
CA VAL A 183 -13.95 5.26 19.72
C VAL A 183 -14.60 4.02 20.31
N SER A 184 -15.77 3.65 19.81
CA SER A 184 -16.44 2.43 20.25
C SER A 184 -15.69 1.17 19.82
N TYR A 185 -15.84 0.12 20.61
CA TYR A 185 -15.31 -1.20 20.29
C TYR A 185 -15.91 -1.69 18.95
N GLY A 186 -15.04 -2.12 18.04
CA GLY A 186 -15.44 -2.65 16.74
C GLY A 186 -15.36 -1.65 15.56
N LEU A 187 -15.22 -0.34 15.82
CA LEU A 187 -15.08 0.65 14.73
C LEU A 187 -13.96 0.28 13.76
N GLY A 188 -12.78 -0.11 14.27
CA GLY A 188 -11.65 -0.47 13.43
C GLY A 188 -11.94 -1.61 12.47
N LYS A 189 -12.59 -2.68 12.96
CA LYS A 189 -12.96 -3.83 12.13
C LYS A 189 -13.98 -3.44 11.05
N TRP A 190 -14.96 -2.63 11.40
CA TRP A 190 -15.98 -2.16 10.47
C TRP A 190 -15.38 -1.21 9.41
N LEU A 191 -14.56 -0.25 9.81
CA LEU A 191 -13.87 0.66 8.88
C LEU A 191 -12.98 -0.09 7.91
N LEU A 192 -12.23 -1.08 8.37
CA LEU A 192 -11.39 -1.90 7.50
C LEU A 192 -12.21 -2.55 6.40
N GLN A 193 -13.35 -3.12 6.75
CA GLN A 193 -14.24 -3.72 5.76
C GLN A 193 -14.78 -2.68 4.78
N VAL A 194 -15.31 -1.56 5.28
CA VAL A 194 -15.83 -0.47 4.43
C VAL A 194 -14.75 0.05 3.47
N TRP A 195 -13.55 0.36 3.96
CA TRP A 195 -12.49 0.89 3.10
C TRP A 195 -11.98 -0.14 2.09
N ARG A 196 -11.91 -1.43 2.46
CA ARG A 196 -11.55 -2.48 1.50
C ARG A 196 -12.56 -2.58 0.37
N ASP A 197 -13.84 -2.48 0.68
CA ASP A 197 -14.91 -2.55 -0.32
C ASP A 197 -14.93 -1.28 -1.19
N GLU A 198 -14.84 -0.10 -0.59
CA GLU A 198 -14.81 1.17 -1.32
C GLU A 198 -13.60 1.29 -2.27
N ILE A 199 -12.41 0.92 -1.80
CA ILE A 199 -11.19 0.92 -2.62
C ILE A 199 -11.32 -0.08 -3.77
N PHE A 200 -11.87 -1.27 -3.51
CA PHE A 200 -12.12 -2.28 -4.55
C PHE A 200 -13.10 -1.80 -5.60
N ILE A 201 -14.28 -1.32 -5.17
CA ILE A 201 -15.32 -0.81 -6.06
C ILE A 201 -14.78 0.38 -6.88
N ASN A 202 -14.03 1.26 -6.26
CA ASN A 202 -13.39 2.38 -6.94
C ASN A 202 -12.39 1.89 -8.00
N GLY A 203 -11.50 0.97 -7.67
CA GLY A 203 -10.53 0.37 -8.59
C GLY A 203 -11.16 -0.35 -9.78
N ALA A 204 -12.32 -0.99 -9.59
CA ALA A 204 -13.05 -1.69 -10.65
C ALA A 204 -13.76 -0.76 -11.66
N LYS A 205 -13.85 0.54 -11.38
CA LYS A 205 -14.47 1.50 -12.32
C LYS A 205 -13.56 1.73 -13.53
N LYS A 206 -14.13 1.68 -14.74
CA LYS A 206 -13.39 1.92 -15.99
C LYS A 206 -12.82 3.34 -16.09
N ASP A 207 -13.54 4.32 -15.56
CA ASP A 207 -13.09 5.72 -15.54
C ASP A 207 -12.16 5.96 -14.35
N ALA A 208 -10.86 6.01 -14.61
CA ALA A 208 -9.83 6.23 -13.61
C ALA A 208 -9.82 7.68 -13.06
N SER A 209 -10.57 8.61 -13.64
CA SER A 209 -10.76 9.95 -13.07
C SER A 209 -11.65 9.93 -11.81
N ILE A 210 -12.43 8.87 -11.63
CA ILE A 210 -13.26 8.66 -10.44
C ILE A 210 -12.39 8.11 -9.31
N GLN A 211 -11.98 8.98 -8.40
CA GLN A 211 -11.10 8.68 -7.29
C GLN A 211 -11.85 8.73 -5.95
N LEU A 212 -11.40 7.92 -4.99
CA LEU A 212 -11.90 7.99 -3.62
C LEU A 212 -11.25 9.19 -2.92
N ARG A 213 -12.06 10.20 -2.58
CA ARG A 213 -11.56 11.44 -1.96
C ARG A 213 -11.43 11.31 -0.45
N LYS A 214 -10.60 12.12 0.16
CA LYS A 214 -10.43 12.21 1.62
C LYS A 214 -11.75 12.27 2.38
N LYS A 215 -12.72 13.05 1.90
CA LYS A 215 -14.05 13.15 2.52
C LYS A 215 -14.79 11.80 2.52
N ASP A 216 -14.64 11.01 1.46
CA ASP A 216 -15.32 9.73 1.32
C ASP A 216 -14.71 8.69 2.29
N ILE A 217 -13.43 8.86 2.65
CA ILE A 217 -12.70 8.06 3.64
C ILE A 217 -13.11 8.42 5.08
N ILE A 218 -13.28 9.71 5.35
CA ILE A 218 -13.62 10.22 6.70
C ILE A 218 -15.10 10.06 7.02
N TRP A 219 -15.97 10.17 6.02
CA TRP A 219 -17.41 10.10 6.20
C TRP A 219 -17.92 8.87 6.96
N PRO A 220 -17.46 7.64 6.72
CA PRO A 220 -17.88 6.48 7.49
C PRO A 220 -17.64 6.61 8.99
N ILE A 221 -16.54 7.26 9.40
CA ILE A 221 -16.24 7.48 10.83
C ILE A 221 -17.30 8.37 11.46
N LEU A 222 -17.67 9.47 10.79
CA LEU A 222 -18.69 10.41 11.26
C LEU A 222 -20.06 9.74 11.36
N VAL A 223 -20.42 8.92 10.39
CA VAL A 223 -21.69 8.16 10.40
C VAL A 223 -21.73 7.21 11.58
N TYR A 224 -20.70 6.42 11.76
CA TYR A 224 -20.61 5.43 12.83
C TYR A 224 -20.71 6.08 14.23
N GLU A 225 -19.96 7.15 14.46
CA GLU A 225 -19.99 7.90 15.72
C GLU A 225 -21.36 8.53 15.98
N THR A 226 -22.02 9.01 14.92
CA THR A 226 -23.36 9.61 15.03
C THR A 226 -24.41 8.57 15.40
N ASP A 227 -24.35 7.38 14.81
CA ASP A 227 -25.31 6.29 15.08
C ASP A 227 -25.16 5.77 16.51
N ILE A 228 -23.94 5.59 16.99
CA ILE A 228 -23.71 5.18 18.38
C ILE A 228 -24.20 6.22 19.37
N ASN A 229 -23.95 7.51 19.12
CA ASN A 229 -24.44 8.56 20.01
C ASN A 229 -25.97 8.63 20.05
N ARG A 230 -26.67 8.23 18.97
CA ARG A 230 -28.14 8.14 18.95
C ARG A 230 -28.66 6.92 19.72
N GLU A 231 -27.96 5.80 19.71
CA GLU A 231 -28.36 4.60 20.45
C GLU A 231 -28.14 4.75 21.96
N VAL A 232 -27.15 5.55 22.38
CA VAL A 232 -26.84 5.79 23.81
C VAL A 232 -27.68 6.92 24.41
N THR A 233 -28.30 7.78 23.59
CA THR A 233 -29.18 8.85 24.12
C THR A 233 -30.56 8.27 24.42
N PRO A 234 -31.02 8.26 25.70
CA PRO A 234 -32.37 7.80 26.01
C PRO A 234 -33.38 8.65 25.20
N LYS A 235 -34.30 7.98 24.52
CA LYS A 235 -35.44 8.65 23.92
C LYS A 235 -36.26 9.29 25.07
N SER A 236 -36.14 10.60 25.21
CA SER A 236 -37.00 11.40 26.11
C SER A 236 -38.45 11.35 25.69
#